data_0e8b358595bb293fb3dcc1ee6cea1f11
#
_entry.id   0e8b358595bb293fb3dcc1ee6cea1f11
#
_cell.length_a   1.000
_cell.length_b   1.000
_cell.length_c   1.000
_cell.angle_alpha   90.00
_cell.angle_beta   90.00
_cell.angle_gamma   90.00
#
_symmetry.space_group_name_H-M   'P 1'
#
loop_
_entity.id
_entity.type
_entity.pdbx_description
1 polymer ?
#
loop_
_entity_poly.entity_id
_entity_poly.type
_entity_poly.pdbx_seq_one_letter_code
_entity_poly.pdbx_strand_id
1 'polypeptide(L)'
;MKICVIVSNFYPKISRLLIEGAISKLKKNKISNYQIINVPGTFEIPVTISNLINKYDAFIVLGCVIKGQTPHFHYLCSSVINAIMNLSIKSKKPIGNGILTCNNIKQANKRADPNK
;
A
#
# COMPACT_ATOMS: atom_id res chain seq x y z
N MET A 1 5.57 6.42 18.02
CA MET A 1 5.60 5.48 16.89
C MET A 1 5.69 6.26 15.58
N LYS A 2 6.62 5.91 14.74
CA LYS A 2 6.82 6.57 13.45
C LYS A 2 6.36 5.66 12.33
N ILE A 3 5.39 6.10 11.53
CA ILE A 3 4.77 5.27 10.48
C ILE A 3 5.12 5.81 9.09
N CYS A 4 5.43 4.88 8.18
CA CYS A 4 5.65 5.19 6.77
C CYS A 4 4.47 4.68 5.96
N VAL A 5 3.83 5.58 5.21
CA VAL A 5 2.76 5.23 4.28
C VAL A 5 3.35 5.24 2.88
N ILE A 6 3.44 4.07 2.25
CA ILE A 6 3.97 3.94 0.90
C ILE A 6 2.82 3.70 -0.05
N VAL A 7 2.67 4.58 -1.04
CA VAL A 7 1.55 4.53 -1.96
C VAL A 7 2.04 4.40 -3.40
N SER A 8 1.50 3.41 -4.11
CA SER A 8 1.71 3.25 -5.54
C SER A 8 0.80 4.25 -6.27
N ASN A 9 1.39 5.09 -7.11
CA ASN A 9 0.67 6.16 -7.79
C ASN A 9 0.34 5.82 -9.24
N PHE A 10 0.20 4.54 -9.57
CA PHE A 10 -0.13 4.09 -10.92
C PHE A 10 -1.52 4.54 -11.35
N TYR A 11 -2.50 4.53 -10.43
CA TYR A 11 -3.85 5.05 -10.64
C TYR A 11 -4.07 6.22 -9.69
N PRO A 12 -3.76 7.47 -10.11
CA PRO A 12 -3.75 8.61 -9.18
C PRO A 12 -5.05 8.87 -8.44
N LYS A 13 -6.19 8.70 -9.10
CA LYS A 13 -7.50 8.90 -8.47
C LYS A 13 -7.74 7.88 -7.35
N ILE A 14 -7.42 6.62 -7.60
CA ILE A 14 -7.58 5.55 -6.61
C ILE A 14 -6.58 5.75 -5.47
N SER A 15 -5.36 6.11 -5.80
CA SER A 15 -4.33 6.37 -4.80
C SER A 15 -4.74 7.46 -3.83
N ARG A 16 -5.36 8.53 -4.34
CA ARG A 16 -5.85 9.63 -3.51
C ARG A 16 -6.91 9.16 -2.51
N LEU A 17 -7.85 8.34 -2.98
CA LEU A 17 -8.90 7.79 -2.11
C LEU A 17 -8.31 6.90 -1.02
N LEU A 18 -7.34 6.07 -1.38
CA LEU A 18 -6.67 5.20 -0.42
C LEU A 18 -5.91 5.99 0.64
N ILE A 19 -5.24 7.05 0.22
CA ILE A 19 -4.53 7.94 1.15
C ILE A 19 -5.52 8.60 2.11
N GLU A 20 -6.63 9.12 1.61
CA GLU A 20 -7.66 9.73 2.45
C GLU A 20 -8.16 8.77 3.51
N GLY A 21 -8.43 7.53 3.13
CA GLY A 21 -8.88 6.50 4.06
C GLY A 21 -7.84 6.19 5.13
N ALA A 22 -6.58 6.06 4.72
CA ALA A 22 -5.49 5.75 5.65
C ALA A 22 -5.26 6.91 6.64
N ILE A 23 -5.23 8.14 6.16
CA ILE A 23 -5.04 9.31 7.01
C ILE A 23 -6.20 9.45 8.00
N SER A 24 -7.42 9.25 7.54
CA SER A 24 -8.60 9.28 8.41
C SER A 24 -8.47 8.28 9.55
N LYS A 25 -8.02 7.08 9.25
CA LYS A 25 -7.82 6.04 10.26
C LYS A 25 -6.71 6.39 11.26
N LEU A 26 -5.63 6.95 10.77
CA LEU A 26 -4.53 7.38 11.62
C LEU A 26 -4.98 8.48 12.59
N LYS A 27 -5.73 9.45 12.10
CA LYS A 27 -6.28 10.52 12.94
C LYS A 27 -7.23 9.98 14.00
N LYS A 28 -8.07 9.01 13.64
CA LYS A 28 -9.00 8.38 14.56
C LYS A 28 -8.27 7.70 15.71
N ASN A 29 -7.08 7.16 15.46
CA ASN A 29 -6.25 6.51 16.46
C ASN A 29 -5.21 7.44 17.08
N LYS A 30 -5.34 8.75 16.84
CA LYS A 30 -4.47 9.80 17.39
C LYS A 30 -3.00 9.62 17.01
N ILE A 31 -2.75 9.12 15.81
CA ILE A 31 -1.41 8.97 15.28
C ILE A 31 -1.14 10.14 14.32
N SER A 32 -0.16 10.96 14.65
CA SER A 32 0.21 12.13 13.85
C SER A 32 1.62 12.03 13.24
N ASN A 33 2.45 11.12 13.75
CA ASN A 33 3.82 10.98 13.27
C ASN A 33 3.89 9.96 12.13
N TYR A 34 3.59 10.42 10.91
CA TYR A 34 3.67 9.59 9.73
C TYR A 34 4.22 10.38 8.54
N GLN A 35 4.76 9.68 7.56
CA GLN A 35 5.21 10.28 6.30
C GLN A 35 4.64 9.46 5.15
N ILE A 36 4.30 10.16 4.06
CA ILE A 36 3.76 9.53 2.86
C ILE A 36 4.84 9.55 1.79
N ILE A 37 5.12 8.38 1.22
CA ILE A 37 6.11 8.21 0.16
C ILE A 37 5.40 7.62 -1.05
N ASN A 38 5.53 8.29 -2.19
CA ASN A 38 4.95 7.84 -3.45
C ASN A 38 5.97 7.01 -4.24
N VAL A 39 5.50 5.90 -4.81
CA VAL A 39 6.29 5.08 -5.72
C VAL A 39 5.52 4.92 -7.03
N PRO A 40 6.21 4.67 -8.17
CA PRO A 40 5.54 4.60 -9.47
C PRO A 40 4.53 3.46 -9.59
N GLY A 41 4.84 2.30 -9.03
CA GLY A 41 4.00 1.14 -9.14
C GLY A 41 4.11 0.24 -7.93
N THR A 42 3.22 -0.74 -7.86
CA THR A 42 3.16 -1.68 -6.76
C THR A 42 4.45 -2.50 -6.63
N PHE A 43 5.09 -2.78 -7.75
CA PHE A 43 6.32 -3.57 -7.78
C PHE A 43 7.47 -2.90 -7.01
N GLU A 44 7.45 -1.58 -6.90
CA GLU A 44 8.50 -0.81 -6.20
C GLU A 44 8.29 -0.73 -4.69
N ILE A 45 7.15 -1.20 -4.19
CA ILE A 45 6.84 -1.13 -2.76
C ILE A 45 7.80 -1.94 -1.90
N PRO A 46 8.06 -3.23 -2.19
CA PRO A 46 8.93 -4.03 -1.32
C PRO A 46 10.35 -3.46 -1.15
N VAL A 47 10.98 -3.00 -2.23
CA VAL A 47 12.33 -2.45 -2.12
C VAL A 47 12.35 -1.15 -1.33
N THR A 48 11.30 -0.36 -1.44
CA THR A 48 11.17 0.87 -0.67
C THR A 48 11.05 0.57 0.83
N ILE A 49 10.23 -0.41 1.20
CA ILE A 49 10.17 -0.87 2.59
C ILE A 49 11.53 -1.32 3.08
N SER A 50 12.19 -2.15 2.30
CA SER A 50 13.50 -2.69 2.65
C SER A 50 14.51 -1.58 2.93
N ASN A 51 14.53 -0.55 2.08
CA ASN A 51 15.44 0.57 2.25
C ASN A 51 15.14 1.41 3.49
N LEU A 52 13.88 1.44 3.93
CA LEU A 52 13.42 2.28 5.03
C LEU A 52 13.13 1.49 6.31
N ILE A 53 13.42 0.20 6.32
CA ILE A 53 13.01 -0.71 7.38
C ILE A 53 13.50 -0.28 8.77
N ASN A 54 14.67 0.32 8.84
CA ASN A 54 15.25 0.75 10.11
C ASN A 54 14.88 2.18 10.51
N LYS A 55 14.17 2.90 9.65
CA LYS A 55 13.82 4.31 9.90
C LYS A 55 12.41 4.50 10.44
N TYR A 56 11.58 3.47 10.38
CA TYR A 56 10.18 3.54 10.79
C TYR A 56 9.82 2.36 11.67
N ASP A 57 8.81 2.56 12.51
CA ASP A 57 8.34 1.50 13.42
C ASP A 57 7.29 0.60 12.76
N ALA A 58 6.56 1.15 11.80
CA ALA A 58 5.51 0.42 11.09
C ALA A 58 5.31 1.01 9.69
N PHE A 59 4.69 0.24 8.83
CA PHE A 59 4.44 0.64 7.45
C PHE A 59 2.98 0.38 7.09
N ILE A 60 2.44 1.24 6.23
CA ILE A 60 1.15 1.03 5.57
C ILE A 60 1.41 1.12 4.08
N VAL A 61 1.04 0.09 3.33
CA VAL A 61 1.23 0.08 1.89
C VAL A 61 -0.12 0.18 1.19
N LEU A 62 -0.20 1.08 0.22
CA LEU A 62 -1.41 1.38 -0.51
C LEU A 62 -1.13 1.28 -2.01
N GLY A 63 -2.06 0.70 -2.73
CA GLY A 63 -1.90 0.56 -4.17
C GLY A 63 -3.08 -0.16 -4.79
N CYS A 64 -3.02 -0.32 -6.11
CA CYS A 64 -4.07 -1.01 -6.86
C CYS A 64 -3.47 -1.73 -8.04
N VAL A 65 -3.81 -3.00 -8.17
CA VAL A 65 -3.47 -3.82 -9.33
C VAL A 65 -4.76 -4.32 -9.93
N ILE A 66 -4.96 -4.09 -11.23
CA ILE A 66 -6.17 -4.48 -11.93
C ILE A 66 -5.87 -5.60 -12.92
N LYS A 67 -6.62 -6.70 -12.77
CA LYS A 67 -6.51 -7.85 -13.64
C LYS A 67 -6.88 -7.47 -15.08
N GLY A 68 -6.17 -8.05 -16.05
CA GLY A 68 -6.41 -7.76 -17.46
C GLY A 68 -5.63 -6.59 -18.01
N GLN A 69 -5.06 -5.76 -17.13
CA GLN A 69 -4.18 -4.67 -17.54
C GLN A 69 -2.81 -5.20 -17.97
N THR A 70 -2.46 -6.38 -17.47
CA THR A 70 -1.18 -7.01 -17.75
C THR A 70 -1.33 -8.53 -17.65
N PRO A 71 -0.66 -9.30 -18.53
CA PRO A 71 -0.65 -10.76 -18.41
C PRO A 71 0.07 -11.26 -17.17
N HIS A 72 0.75 -10.39 -16.47
CA HIS A 72 1.54 -10.73 -15.27
C HIS A 72 0.83 -10.42 -13.96
N PHE A 73 -0.49 -10.20 -14.00
CA PHE A 73 -1.28 -9.82 -12.82
C PHE A 73 -1.02 -10.75 -11.63
N HIS A 74 -1.16 -12.07 -11.83
CA HIS A 74 -0.99 -13.03 -10.73
C HIS A 74 0.45 -13.08 -10.21
N TYR A 75 1.42 -13.02 -11.12
CA TYR A 75 2.83 -13.03 -10.74
C TYR A 75 3.19 -11.78 -9.96
N LEU A 76 2.73 -10.63 -10.41
CA LEU A 76 2.97 -9.37 -9.73
C LEU A 76 2.38 -9.37 -8.32
N CYS A 77 1.12 -9.74 -8.19
CA CYS A 77 0.43 -9.76 -6.89
C CYS A 77 1.09 -10.73 -5.92
N SER A 78 1.37 -11.96 -6.37
CA SER A 78 2.03 -12.96 -5.54
C SER A 78 3.41 -12.50 -5.08
N SER A 79 4.22 -11.99 -6.00
CA SER A 79 5.57 -11.56 -5.68
C SER A 79 5.59 -10.42 -4.68
N VAL A 80 4.74 -9.42 -4.89
CA VAL A 80 4.67 -8.25 -4.01
C VAL A 80 4.17 -8.64 -2.62
N ILE A 81 3.07 -9.38 -2.54
CA ILE A 81 2.48 -9.77 -1.26
C ILE A 81 3.44 -10.66 -0.46
N ASN A 82 4.07 -11.62 -1.11
CA ASN A 82 5.05 -12.49 -0.45
C ASN A 82 6.26 -11.70 0.05
N ALA A 83 6.76 -10.77 -0.74
CA ALA A 83 7.89 -9.93 -0.34
C ALA A 83 7.54 -9.07 0.87
N ILE A 84 6.36 -8.46 0.89
CA ILE A 84 5.88 -7.65 2.01
C ILE A 84 5.75 -8.51 3.28
N MET A 85 5.15 -9.68 3.16
CA MET A 85 5.00 -10.60 4.28
C MET A 85 6.35 -11.00 4.86
N ASN A 86 7.30 -11.34 4.00
CA ASN A 86 8.64 -11.72 4.44
C ASN A 86 9.37 -10.57 5.14
N LEU A 87 9.22 -9.36 4.64
CA LEU A 87 9.80 -8.18 5.28
C LEU A 87 9.21 -7.94 6.67
N SER A 88 7.91 -8.10 6.82
CA SER A 88 7.24 -7.94 8.11
C SER A 88 7.72 -8.99 9.11
N ILE A 89 7.78 -10.23 8.69
CA ILE A 89 8.22 -11.34 9.55
C ILE A 89 9.68 -11.13 9.98
N LYS A 90 10.54 -10.83 9.03
CA LYS A 90 11.98 -10.69 9.26
C LYS A 90 12.31 -9.50 10.16
N SER A 91 11.67 -8.37 9.92
CA SER A 91 11.90 -7.15 10.69
C SER A 91 11.17 -7.12 12.02
N LYS A 92 10.14 -7.95 12.18
CA LYS A 92 9.20 -7.93 13.30
C LYS A 92 8.46 -6.60 13.41
N LYS A 93 8.28 -5.91 12.28
CA LYS A 93 7.54 -4.64 12.21
C LYS A 93 6.22 -4.86 11.47
N PRO A 94 5.13 -4.29 11.97
CA PRO A 94 3.84 -4.45 11.30
C PRO A 94 3.80 -3.70 9.98
N ILE A 95 3.25 -4.35 8.96
CA ILE A 95 3.02 -3.75 7.65
C ILE A 95 1.56 -3.98 7.30
N GLY A 96 0.77 -2.90 7.34
CA GLY A 96 -0.63 -2.95 6.94
C GLY A 96 -0.74 -2.98 5.42
N ASN A 97 -1.41 -4.00 4.88
CA ASN A 97 -1.53 -4.17 3.44
C ASN A 97 -2.87 -3.63 2.93
N GLY A 98 -2.82 -2.48 2.27
CA GLY A 98 -3.96 -1.87 1.59
C GLY A 98 -3.82 -1.89 0.07
N ILE A 99 -3.16 -2.90 -0.48
CA ILE A 99 -3.05 -3.06 -1.92
C ILE A 99 -4.30 -3.78 -2.42
N LEU A 100 -5.07 -3.07 -3.27
CA LEU A 100 -6.26 -3.63 -3.88
C LEU A 100 -5.87 -4.48 -5.08
N THR A 101 -6.45 -5.68 -5.16
CA THR A 101 -6.29 -6.56 -6.32
C THR A 101 -7.68 -6.76 -6.91
N CYS A 102 -7.95 -6.11 -8.03
CA CYS A 102 -9.30 -5.99 -8.57
C CYS A 102 -9.39 -6.50 -10.00
N ASN A 103 -10.60 -6.90 -10.40
CA ASN A 103 -10.84 -7.40 -11.76
C ASN A 103 -11.00 -6.26 -12.76
N ASN A 104 -11.47 -5.09 -12.32
CA ASN A 104 -11.73 -3.94 -13.19
C ASN A 104 -11.66 -2.64 -12.40
N ILE A 105 -11.64 -1.52 -13.12
CA ILE A 105 -11.51 -0.18 -12.52
C ILE A 105 -12.72 0.19 -11.66
N LYS A 106 -13.92 -0.25 -12.06
CA LYS A 106 -15.14 0.02 -11.30
C LYS A 106 -15.06 -0.60 -9.91
N GLN A 107 -14.58 -1.83 -9.83
CA GLN A 107 -14.39 -2.53 -8.56
C GLN A 107 -13.35 -1.83 -7.70
N ALA A 108 -12.26 -1.36 -8.32
CA ALA A 108 -11.20 -0.65 -7.63
C ALA A 108 -11.71 0.67 -7.04
N ASN A 109 -12.46 1.45 -7.80
CA ASN A 109 -13.04 2.71 -7.31
C ASN A 109 -13.95 2.48 -6.11
N LYS A 110 -14.77 1.45 -6.16
CA LYS A 110 -15.70 1.12 -5.07
C LYS A 110 -14.95 0.75 -3.79
N ARG A 111 -13.91 -0.08 -3.89
CA ARG A 111 -13.13 -0.53 -2.74
C ARG A 111 -12.24 0.55 -2.16
N ALA A 112 -11.81 1.49 -2.98
CA ALA A 112 -10.94 2.58 -2.54
C ALA A 112 -11.72 3.69 -1.84
N ASP A 113 -13.03 3.76 -2.03
CA ASP A 113 -13.86 4.81 -1.44
C ASP A 113 -13.90 4.68 0.09
N PRO A 114 -13.38 5.68 0.84
CA PRO A 114 -13.31 5.59 2.29
C PRO A 114 -14.69 5.64 2.98
N ASN A 115 -15.75 5.96 2.24
CA ASN A 115 -17.12 6.02 2.76
C ASN A 115 -17.90 4.72 2.53
N LYS A 116 -17.25 3.68 2.09
CA LYS A 116 -17.89 2.39 1.80
C LYS A 116 -17.39 1.29 2.70
#